data_75a7caca3d91f2f3b90d076eaac2ac75
#
_entry.id   75a7caca3d91f2f3b90d076eaac2ac75
#
_cell.length_a   1.000
_cell.length_b   1.000
_cell.length_c   1.000
_cell.angle_alpha   90.00
_cell.angle_beta   90.00
_cell.angle_gamma   90.00
#
_symmetry.space_group_name_H-M   'P 1'
#
loop_
_entity.id
_entity.type
_entity.pdbx_description
1 polymer ?
#
loop_
_entity_poly.entity_id
_entity_poly.type
_entity_poly.pdbx_seq_one_letter_code
_entity_poly.pdbx_strand_id
1 'polypeptide(L)'
;MKITISGVLLGVFLLAGCSQPKAEAQTQSGGTGTIKAINHTKWAINHFSVNGQSGIDIIGPFQGGGGGCCYGVPSAWKPGMTVKIDWETGVGGSKGFPGFSDREKYKKWKRQNDLQKKQHSAIVSIPDYTGQETCGITVHFLPCDDVKVTTSCWSPANANYPIKLPLEMKEPKVCPK
;
A
#
# COMPACT_ATOMS: atom_id res chain seq x y z
N MET A 1 -11.78 72.49 -42.09
CA MET A 1 -12.60 71.62 -41.33
C MET A 1 -12.16 70.16 -41.65
N LYS A 2 -11.29 69.59 -40.86
CA LYS A 2 -10.69 68.28 -41.09
C LYS A 2 -11.28 67.33 -40.09
N ILE A 3 -11.99 66.29 -40.54
CA ILE A 3 -12.58 65.23 -39.72
C ILE A 3 -11.61 64.04 -39.77
N THR A 4 -11.01 63.73 -38.67
CA THR A 4 -10.19 62.53 -38.49
C THR A 4 -11.07 61.44 -37.96
N ILE A 5 -11.23 60.35 -38.73
CA ILE A 5 -11.94 59.16 -38.34
C ILE A 5 -10.93 58.23 -37.65
N SER A 6 -11.13 58.07 -36.37
CA SER A 6 -10.32 57.14 -35.55
C SER A 6 -10.90 55.72 -35.66
N GLY A 7 -10.17 54.83 -36.28
CA GLY A 7 -10.57 53.40 -36.39
C GLY A 7 -10.33 52.65 -35.09
N VAL A 8 -11.39 52.09 -34.52
CA VAL A 8 -11.32 51.15 -33.37
C VAL A 8 -11.09 49.76 -33.90
N LEU A 9 -9.91 49.22 -33.63
CA LEU A 9 -9.57 47.83 -33.91
C LEU A 9 -10.14 46.97 -32.79
N LEU A 10 -11.20 46.21 -33.11
CA LEU A 10 -11.82 45.26 -32.20
C LEU A 10 -11.01 43.95 -32.23
N GLY A 11 -10.13 43.76 -31.25
CA GLY A 11 -9.36 42.52 -31.09
C GLY A 11 -10.24 41.39 -30.54
N VAL A 12 -10.54 40.43 -31.40
CA VAL A 12 -11.23 39.19 -30.99
C VAL A 12 -10.21 38.28 -30.30
N PHE A 13 -10.26 38.20 -28.98
CA PHE A 13 -9.54 37.20 -28.21
C PHE A 13 -10.26 35.87 -28.34
N LEU A 14 -9.71 34.93 -29.13
CA LEU A 14 -10.08 33.52 -29.12
C LEU A 14 -9.54 32.90 -27.86
N LEU A 15 -10.38 32.74 -26.84
CA LEU A 15 -10.13 31.90 -25.67
C LEU A 15 -10.17 30.44 -26.11
N ALA A 16 -9.00 29.86 -26.41
CA ALA A 16 -8.83 28.44 -26.52
C ALA A 16 -9.01 27.84 -25.13
N GLY A 17 -10.22 27.41 -24.80
CA GLY A 17 -10.52 26.68 -23.61
C GLY A 17 -9.80 25.31 -23.64
N CYS A 18 -8.73 25.14 -22.85
CA CYS A 18 -8.21 23.84 -22.54
C CYS A 18 -9.29 23.08 -21.78
N SER A 19 -10.00 22.17 -22.46
CA SER A 19 -10.82 21.17 -21.81
C SER A 19 -9.88 20.21 -21.07
N GLN A 20 -9.69 20.45 -19.78
CA GLN A 20 -9.09 19.46 -18.90
C GLN A 20 -9.97 18.19 -18.93
N PRO A 21 -9.39 17.00 -19.11
CA PRO A 21 -10.15 15.79 -18.91
C PRO A 21 -10.71 15.83 -17.49
N LYS A 22 -12.03 15.83 -17.35
CA LYS A 22 -12.70 15.58 -16.07
C LYS A 22 -12.11 14.29 -15.52
N ALA A 23 -11.27 14.40 -14.50
CA ALA A 23 -11.03 13.27 -13.61
C ALA A 23 -12.42 12.87 -13.09
N GLU A 24 -12.89 11.70 -13.51
CA GLU A 24 -14.09 11.10 -12.90
C GLU A 24 -13.79 11.03 -11.41
N ALA A 25 -14.45 11.91 -10.66
CA ALA A 25 -14.47 11.82 -9.23
C ALA A 25 -15.07 10.46 -8.90
N GLN A 26 -14.24 9.56 -8.41
CA GLN A 26 -14.69 8.32 -7.79
C GLN A 26 -15.42 8.68 -6.50
N THR A 27 -16.63 9.17 -6.64
CA THR A 27 -17.54 9.37 -5.54
C THR A 27 -18.36 8.09 -5.38
N GLN A 28 -17.87 7.27 -4.47
CA GLN A 28 -18.70 6.53 -3.49
C GLN A 28 -17.72 5.74 -2.62
N SER A 29 -17.25 6.38 -1.57
CA SER A 29 -16.49 5.71 -0.53
C SER A 29 -17.42 4.75 0.20
N GLY A 30 -17.28 3.47 -0.04
CA GLY A 30 -17.43 2.48 0.99
C GLY A 30 -16.57 2.92 2.17
N GLY A 31 -16.68 2.28 3.32
CA GLY A 31 -15.99 2.73 4.53
C GLY A 31 -14.54 3.13 4.27
N THR A 32 -14.18 4.33 4.69
CA THR A 32 -12.78 4.74 4.73
C THR A 32 -12.14 4.14 5.97
N GLY A 33 -11.07 3.39 5.81
CA GLY A 33 -10.39 2.74 6.91
C GLY A 33 -8.87 2.81 6.80
N THR A 34 -8.18 2.13 7.68
CA THR A 34 -6.73 2.13 7.74
C THR A 34 -6.12 1.04 6.86
N ILE A 35 -4.89 1.28 6.41
CA ILE A 35 -4.04 0.23 5.86
C ILE A 35 -3.35 -0.46 7.03
N LYS A 36 -3.58 -1.76 7.17
CA LYS A 36 -2.97 -2.62 8.20
C LYS A 36 -2.20 -3.74 7.54
N ALA A 37 -1.31 -4.36 8.29
CA ALA A 37 -0.64 -5.55 7.81
C ALA A 37 -0.37 -6.56 8.94
N ILE A 38 -0.24 -7.82 8.53
CA ILE A 38 0.19 -8.94 9.37
C ILE A 38 1.30 -9.66 8.60
N ASN A 39 2.44 -9.73 9.22
CA ASN A 39 3.60 -10.41 8.67
C ASN A 39 3.73 -11.80 9.31
N HIS A 40 3.49 -12.83 8.51
CA HIS A 40 3.58 -14.23 8.91
C HIS A 40 4.97 -14.83 8.65
N THR A 41 5.93 -14.01 8.18
CA THR A 41 7.24 -14.47 7.73
C THR A 41 8.35 -14.15 8.74
N LYS A 42 9.48 -14.80 8.58
CA LYS A 42 10.71 -14.51 9.34
C LYS A 42 11.44 -13.22 8.89
N TRP A 43 11.02 -12.62 7.79
CA TRP A 43 11.59 -11.38 7.26
C TRP A 43 10.85 -10.18 7.83
N ALA A 44 11.53 -9.07 8.01
CA ALA A 44 10.82 -7.81 8.25
C ALA A 44 10.23 -7.30 6.95
N ILE A 45 9.09 -6.65 7.02
CA ILE A 45 8.57 -5.79 5.96
C ILE A 45 9.03 -4.38 6.29
N ASN A 46 9.98 -3.85 5.52
CA ASN A 46 10.57 -2.53 5.79
C ASN A 46 9.62 -1.40 5.43
N HIS A 47 8.87 -1.57 4.35
CA HIS A 47 7.76 -0.72 3.92
C HIS A 47 6.86 -1.49 2.96
N PHE A 48 5.65 -1.02 2.80
CA PHE A 48 4.73 -1.52 1.78
C PHE A 48 3.74 -0.44 1.36
N SER A 49 3.13 -0.66 0.21
CA SER A 49 2.04 0.18 -0.28
C SER A 49 0.91 -0.64 -0.89
N VAL A 50 -0.27 -0.07 -0.88
CA VAL A 50 -1.50 -0.61 -1.50
C VAL A 50 -1.93 0.37 -2.58
N ASN A 51 -1.89 -0.02 -3.85
CA ASN A 51 -2.12 0.87 -5.00
C ASN A 51 -1.29 2.17 -4.94
N GLY A 52 -0.03 2.08 -4.47
CA GLY A 52 0.87 3.21 -4.30
C GLY A 52 0.63 4.05 -3.03
N GLN A 53 -0.42 3.77 -2.25
CA GLN A 53 -0.65 4.42 -0.98
C GLN A 53 0.13 3.72 0.14
N SER A 54 0.98 4.46 0.83
CA SER A 54 1.85 3.91 1.87
C SER A 54 1.06 3.31 3.03
N GLY A 55 1.48 2.11 3.45
CA GLY A 55 1.08 1.50 4.71
C GLY A 55 1.88 2.06 5.88
N ILE A 56 2.31 1.20 6.79
CA ILE A 56 3.26 1.58 7.85
C ILE A 56 4.69 1.22 7.43
N ASP A 57 5.68 1.90 8.05
CA ASP A 57 7.06 1.80 7.60
C ASP A 57 7.70 0.45 7.93
N ILE A 58 7.58 -0.07 9.15
CA ILE A 58 8.27 -1.31 9.50
C ILE A 58 7.34 -2.25 10.26
N ILE A 59 7.27 -3.51 9.79
CA ILE A 59 6.63 -4.62 10.50
C ILE A 59 7.67 -5.70 10.71
N GLY A 60 7.96 -6.00 11.96
CA GLY A 60 8.92 -7.07 12.30
C GLY A 60 8.44 -8.45 11.88
N PRO A 61 9.33 -9.45 11.96
CA PRO A 61 8.97 -10.84 11.74
C PRO A 61 7.85 -11.29 12.69
N PHE A 62 6.86 -12.00 12.17
CA PHE A 62 5.75 -12.56 12.94
C PHE A 62 5.00 -11.51 13.78
N GLN A 63 4.76 -10.34 13.21
CA GLN A 63 4.09 -9.23 13.87
C GLN A 63 2.95 -8.68 13.02
N GLY A 64 1.97 -8.08 13.71
CA GLY A 64 0.96 -7.25 13.09
C GLY A 64 1.24 -5.79 13.39
N GLY A 65 0.80 -4.95 12.51
CA GLY A 65 0.87 -3.51 12.67
C GLY A 65 -0.15 -2.80 11.79
N GLY A 66 -0.37 -1.54 12.05
CA GLY A 66 -1.31 -0.77 11.26
C GLY A 66 -1.23 0.70 11.59
N GLY A 67 -1.71 1.54 10.71
CA GLY A 67 -1.76 2.98 10.93
C GLY A 67 -1.58 3.83 9.69
N GLY A 68 -1.36 3.24 8.53
CA GLY A 68 -1.43 4.00 7.28
C GLY A 68 -2.87 4.50 7.08
N CYS A 69 -3.06 5.81 6.95
CA CYS A 69 -4.35 6.39 6.55
C CYS A 69 -4.37 6.43 5.03
N CYS A 70 -5.43 6.46 4.40
CA CYS A 70 -6.82 6.20 4.60
C CYS A 70 -7.23 5.42 3.35
N TYR A 71 -7.42 4.13 3.43
CA TYR A 71 -7.80 3.32 2.29
C TYR A 71 -9.32 3.34 2.13
N GLY A 72 -9.79 3.85 0.98
CA GLY A 72 -11.20 3.80 0.61
C GLY A 72 -11.53 2.50 -0.10
N VAL A 73 -12.37 1.67 0.52
CA VAL A 73 -12.93 0.49 -0.14
C VAL A 73 -14.14 0.92 -0.94
N PRO A 74 -14.31 0.52 -2.22
CA PRO A 74 -15.54 0.79 -2.97
C PRO A 74 -16.78 0.30 -2.24
N SER A 75 -17.91 1.03 -2.36
CA SER A 75 -19.16 0.69 -1.67
C SER A 75 -19.77 -0.64 -2.10
N ALA A 76 -19.48 -1.12 -3.30
CA ALA A 76 -19.94 -2.39 -3.81
C ALA A 76 -18.77 -3.21 -4.36
N TRP A 77 -18.69 -4.46 -3.93
CA TRP A 77 -17.76 -5.41 -4.53
C TRP A 77 -18.18 -5.79 -5.95
N LYS A 78 -17.21 -6.02 -6.80
CA LYS A 78 -17.41 -6.53 -8.17
C LYS A 78 -16.40 -7.65 -8.45
N PRO A 79 -16.79 -8.70 -9.18
CA PRO A 79 -15.86 -9.72 -9.64
C PRO A 79 -14.64 -9.12 -10.37
N GLY A 80 -13.46 -9.64 -10.06
CA GLY A 80 -12.21 -9.18 -10.68
C GLY A 80 -11.56 -7.96 -10.00
N MET A 81 -12.11 -7.46 -8.89
CA MET A 81 -11.44 -6.41 -8.12
C MET A 81 -10.11 -6.88 -7.57
N THR A 82 -9.07 -6.08 -7.80
CA THR A 82 -7.71 -6.35 -7.35
C THR A 82 -7.08 -5.12 -6.73
N VAL A 83 -6.02 -5.35 -5.98
CA VAL A 83 -5.09 -4.32 -5.50
C VAL A 83 -3.66 -4.71 -5.86
N LYS A 84 -2.85 -3.71 -6.16
CA LYS A 84 -1.40 -3.88 -6.29
C LYS A 84 -0.76 -3.67 -4.91
N ILE A 85 0.01 -4.65 -4.47
CA ILE A 85 0.83 -4.56 -3.27
C ILE A 85 2.28 -4.51 -3.71
N ASP A 86 2.99 -3.45 -3.34
CA ASP A 86 4.43 -3.35 -3.47
C ASP A 86 5.05 -3.36 -2.07
N TRP A 87 6.12 -4.14 -1.84
CA TRP A 87 6.76 -4.20 -0.52
C TRP A 87 8.25 -4.50 -0.61
N GLU A 88 8.98 -4.13 0.44
CA GLU A 88 10.38 -4.49 0.62
C GLU A 88 10.51 -5.40 1.84
N THR A 89 11.15 -6.56 1.64
CA THR A 89 11.58 -7.41 2.74
C THR A 89 13.03 -7.08 3.14
N GLY A 90 13.35 -7.32 4.41
CA GLY A 90 14.68 -7.11 4.94
C GLY A 90 14.97 -7.97 6.16
N VAL A 91 16.11 -7.73 6.79
CA VAL A 91 16.48 -8.43 8.03
C VAL A 91 15.69 -7.84 9.18
N GLY A 92 14.85 -8.65 9.79
CA GLY A 92 14.15 -8.28 11.01
C GLY A 92 15.08 -8.33 12.21
N GLY A 93 15.27 -7.16 12.85
CA GLY A 93 15.95 -7.08 14.13
C GLY A 93 17.33 -6.43 14.08
N SER A 94 17.87 -6.23 15.28
CA SER A 94 19.13 -5.52 15.51
C SER A 94 20.32 -6.46 15.74
N LYS A 95 20.24 -7.71 15.29
CA LYS A 95 21.32 -8.67 15.48
C LYS A 95 22.64 -8.15 14.93
N GLY A 96 23.66 -8.08 15.78
CA GLY A 96 24.97 -7.55 15.42
C GLY A 96 25.03 -6.04 15.23
N PHE A 97 24.00 -5.31 15.62
CA PHE A 97 24.02 -3.84 15.61
C PHE A 97 25.12 -3.31 16.54
N PRO A 98 26.14 -2.57 16.01
CA PRO A 98 27.29 -2.15 16.78
C PRO A 98 27.06 -0.86 17.59
N GLY A 99 25.85 -0.30 17.55
CA GLY A 99 25.60 1.05 18.05
C GLY A 99 26.00 2.13 17.03
N PHE A 100 25.79 3.38 17.41
CA PHE A 100 26.12 4.54 16.56
C PHE A 100 27.49 5.18 16.89
N SER A 101 28.13 4.79 17.98
CA SER A 101 29.40 5.35 18.44
C SER A 101 30.57 4.99 17.51
N ASP A 102 30.55 3.81 16.89
CA ASP A 102 31.54 3.39 15.90
C ASP A 102 30.95 3.48 14.50
N ARG A 103 31.21 4.60 13.84
CA ARG A 103 30.65 4.90 12.51
C ARG A 103 31.05 3.89 11.44
N GLU A 104 32.26 3.34 11.49
CA GLU A 104 32.72 2.39 10.48
C GLU A 104 32.09 1.01 10.66
N LYS A 105 31.97 0.54 11.89
CA LYS A 105 31.22 -0.68 12.20
C LYS A 105 29.75 -0.54 11.83
N TYR A 106 29.13 0.60 12.13
CA TYR A 106 27.74 0.89 11.73
C TYR A 106 27.55 0.85 10.23
N LYS A 107 28.41 1.49 9.44
CA LYS A 107 28.36 1.49 7.99
C LYS A 107 28.51 0.07 7.41
N LYS A 108 29.42 -0.73 7.97
CA LYS A 108 29.61 -2.12 7.56
C LYS A 108 28.36 -2.96 7.84
N TRP A 109 27.82 -2.87 9.04
CA TRP A 109 26.60 -3.55 9.44
C TRP A 109 25.42 -3.12 8.55
N LYS A 110 25.24 -1.82 8.33
CA LYS A 110 24.18 -1.29 7.47
C LYS A 110 24.29 -1.83 6.05
N ARG A 111 25.48 -1.80 5.43
CA ARG A 111 25.68 -2.37 4.07
C ARG A 111 25.32 -3.85 4.01
N GLN A 112 25.69 -4.64 5.01
CA GLN A 112 25.33 -6.06 5.06
C GLN A 112 23.83 -6.29 5.14
N ASN A 113 23.12 -5.46 5.88
CA ASN A 113 21.66 -5.53 5.95
C ASN A 113 20.99 -5.05 4.66
N ASP A 114 21.50 -3.97 4.06
CA ASP A 114 20.98 -3.43 2.80
C ASP A 114 21.09 -4.45 1.65
N LEU A 115 22.13 -5.28 1.64
CA LEU A 115 22.29 -6.36 0.65
C LEU A 115 21.24 -7.48 0.75
N GLN A 116 20.55 -7.58 1.87
CA GLN A 116 19.52 -8.61 2.10
C GLN A 116 18.11 -8.09 1.79
N LYS A 117 17.98 -6.83 1.46
CA LYS A 117 16.70 -6.24 1.07
C LYS A 117 16.26 -6.73 -0.31
N LYS A 118 14.98 -7.03 -0.44
CA LYS A 118 14.37 -7.45 -1.70
C LYS A 118 13.07 -6.70 -1.92
N GLN A 119 12.89 -6.24 -3.14
CA GLN A 119 11.66 -5.60 -3.60
C GLN A 119 10.74 -6.64 -4.22
N HIS A 120 9.46 -6.52 -3.89
CA HIS A 120 8.42 -7.42 -4.35
C HIS A 120 7.22 -6.62 -4.84
N SER A 121 6.44 -7.23 -5.73
CA SER A 121 5.18 -6.68 -6.23
C SER A 121 4.22 -7.80 -6.55
N ALA A 122 2.96 -7.67 -6.15
CA ALA A 122 1.91 -8.61 -6.48
C ALA A 122 0.59 -7.89 -6.79
N ILE A 123 -0.20 -8.46 -7.69
CA ILE A 123 -1.61 -8.07 -7.91
C ILE A 123 -2.45 -9.11 -7.20
N VAL A 124 -3.22 -8.67 -6.21
CA VAL A 124 -3.97 -9.54 -5.29
C VAL A 124 -5.46 -9.29 -5.45
N SER A 125 -6.24 -10.37 -5.59
CA SER A 125 -7.70 -10.26 -5.63
C SER A 125 -8.26 -9.83 -4.28
N ILE A 126 -9.20 -8.88 -4.30
CA ILE A 126 -9.98 -8.50 -3.12
C ILE A 126 -11.11 -9.52 -2.95
N PRO A 127 -11.19 -10.23 -1.81
CA PRO A 127 -12.28 -11.15 -1.54
C PRO A 127 -13.65 -10.44 -1.57
N ASP A 128 -14.68 -11.20 -1.88
CA ASP A 128 -16.07 -10.70 -1.84
C ASP A 128 -16.42 -10.23 -0.42
N TYR A 129 -16.84 -8.97 -0.32
CA TYR A 129 -17.29 -8.34 0.93
C TYR A 129 -18.76 -7.90 0.85
N THR A 130 -19.54 -8.44 -0.10
CA THR A 130 -20.96 -8.13 -0.25
C THR A 130 -21.70 -8.38 1.07
N GLY A 131 -22.46 -7.38 1.52
CA GLY A 131 -23.19 -7.45 2.78
C GLY A 131 -22.35 -7.38 4.05
N GLN A 132 -21.06 -7.03 3.94
CA GLN A 132 -20.16 -6.85 5.08
C GLN A 132 -19.75 -5.39 5.23
N GLU A 133 -19.50 -4.97 6.48
CA GLU A 133 -18.81 -3.71 6.74
C GLU A 133 -17.33 -3.81 6.36
N THR A 134 -16.79 -2.73 5.81
CA THR A 134 -15.38 -2.63 5.42
C THR A 134 -14.67 -1.56 6.22
N CYS A 135 -13.46 -1.87 6.71
CA CYS A 135 -12.66 -1.00 7.59
C CYS A 135 -11.25 -0.73 7.02
N GLY A 136 -11.19 -0.43 5.71
CA GLY A 136 -9.93 -0.27 5.01
C GLY A 136 -9.40 -1.59 4.47
N ILE A 137 -8.10 -1.81 4.54
CA ILE A 137 -7.48 -3.03 4.02
C ILE A 137 -6.43 -3.57 4.98
N THR A 138 -6.43 -4.88 5.19
CA THR A 138 -5.36 -5.60 5.91
C THR A 138 -4.62 -6.50 4.93
N VAL A 139 -3.31 -6.32 4.84
CA VAL A 139 -2.40 -7.10 4.00
C VAL A 139 -1.74 -8.18 4.84
N HIS A 140 -1.77 -9.42 4.39
CA HIS A 140 -1.09 -10.57 5.00
C HIS A 140 0.12 -10.95 4.15
N PHE A 141 1.32 -10.76 4.67
CA PHE A 141 2.56 -11.21 4.03
C PHE A 141 2.86 -12.64 4.46
N LEU A 142 2.92 -13.54 3.49
CA LEU A 142 3.02 -14.97 3.69
C LEU A 142 4.39 -15.52 3.21
N PRO A 143 4.78 -16.73 3.62
CA PRO A 143 5.93 -17.40 3.03
C PRO A 143 5.87 -17.48 1.51
N CYS A 144 7.02 -17.58 0.87
CA CYS A 144 7.16 -17.61 -0.59
C CYS A 144 6.73 -16.34 -1.31
N ASP A 145 6.85 -15.20 -0.64
CA ASP A 145 6.46 -13.90 -1.18
C ASP A 145 4.99 -13.83 -1.64
N ASP A 146 4.14 -14.69 -1.05
CA ASP A 146 2.70 -14.68 -1.29
C ASP A 146 2.03 -13.61 -0.42
N VAL A 147 0.91 -13.08 -0.90
CA VAL A 147 0.17 -12.02 -0.24
C VAL A 147 -1.33 -12.28 -0.32
N LYS A 148 -2.03 -12.07 0.79
CA LYS A 148 -3.49 -12.04 0.85
C LYS A 148 -3.97 -10.73 1.43
N VAL A 149 -5.19 -10.34 1.08
CA VAL A 149 -5.82 -9.13 1.61
C VAL A 149 -7.23 -9.40 2.13
N THR A 150 -7.68 -8.57 3.05
CA THR A 150 -9.08 -8.53 3.49
C THR A 150 -9.48 -7.10 3.82
N THR A 151 -10.76 -6.79 3.65
CA THR A 151 -11.35 -5.50 4.00
C THR A 151 -12.15 -5.55 5.29
N SER A 152 -12.14 -6.69 5.96
CA SER A 152 -12.94 -7.00 7.15
C SER A 152 -12.69 -6.03 8.31
N CYS A 153 -13.76 -5.65 9.00
CA CYS A 153 -13.70 -4.89 10.25
C CYS A 153 -13.33 -5.76 11.47
N TRP A 154 -13.42 -7.07 11.35
CA TRP A 154 -13.03 -7.98 12.42
C TRP A 154 -11.53 -7.94 12.69
N SER A 155 -11.12 -8.08 13.94
CA SER A 155 -9.72 -8.30 14.29
C SER A 155 -9.29 -9.74 13.98
N PRO A 156 -8.00 -10.01 13.77
CA PRO A 156 -7.48 -11.37 13.47
C PRO A 156 -7.85 -12.43 14.53
N ALA A 157 -8.02 -12.00 15.78
CA ALA A 157 -8.42 -12.89 16.88
C ALA A 157 -9.93 -13.22 16.87
N ASN A 158 -10.74 -12.46 16.14
CA ASN A 158 -12.18 -12.68 16.10
C ASN A 158 -12.54 -13.94 15.28
N ALA A 159 -13.56 -14.70 15.74
CA ALA A 159 -14.04 -15.89 15.04
C ALA A 159 -14.48 -15.63 13.61
N ASN A 160 -15.00 -14.45 13.31
CA ASN A 160 -15.49 -14.05 11.98
C ASN A 160 -14.41 -13.45 11.07
N TYR A 161 -13.14 -13.33 11.52
CA TYR A 161 -12.08 -12.85 10.66
C TYR A 161 -11.81 -13.83 9.51
N PRO A 162 -11.78 -13.40 8.24
CA PRO A 162 -11.81 -14.34 7.12
C PRO A 162 -10.49 -15.10 6.89
N ILE A 163 -9.35 -14.57 7.35
CA ILE A 163 -8.04 -15.17 7.14
C ILE A 163 -7.56 -15.83 8.45
N LYS A 164 -7.68 -17.15 8.53
CA LYS A 164 -7.34 -17.96 9.70
C LYS A 164 -5.97 -18.64 9.54
N LEU A 165 -4.92 -17.84 9.55
CA LEU A 165 -3.54 -18.31 9.43
C LEU A 165 -2.81 -18.14 10.77
N PRO A 166 -1.91 -19.07 11.15
CA PRO A 166 -1.05 -18.87 12.30
C PRO A 166 -0.14 -17.68 12.06
N LEU A 167 0.17 -16.94 13.13
CA LEU A 167 1.03 -15.76 12.99
C LEU A 167 2.43 -16.15 12.51
N GLU A 168 3.00 -17.23 13.06
CA GLU A 168 4.30 -17.76 12.68
C GLU A 168 4.14 -18.86 11.63
N MET A 169 4.53 -18.56 10.39
CA MET A 169 4.53 -19.54 9.31
C MET A 169 5.98 -19.85 8.90
N LYS A 170 6.25 -21.14 8.72
CA LYS A 170 7.57 -21.59 8.24
C LYS A 170 7.65 -21.45 6.73
N GLU A 171 8.78 -20.96 6.25
CA GLU A 171 9.11 -20.98 4.84
C GLU A 171 9.22 -22.44 4.37
N PRO A 172 8.48 -22.86 3.34
CA PRO A 172 8.64 -24.21 2.80
C PRO A 172 10.01 -24.34 2.11
N LYS A 173 10.50 -25.58 2.01
CA LYS A 173 11.79 -25.82 1.31
C LYS A 173 11.73 -25.48 -0.17
N VAL A 174 10.57 -25.58 -0.78
CA VAL A 174 10.29 -25.26 -2.18
C VAL A 174 9.00 -24.46 -2.23
N CYS A 175 9.06 -23.27 -2.79
CA CYS A 175 7.88 -22.46 -3.01
C CYS A 175 7.06 -22.98 -4.20
N PRO A 176 5.72 -23.05 -4.09
CA PRO A 176 4.88 -23.36 -5.24
C PRO A 176 5.09 -22.31 -6.35
N LYS A 177 5.06 -22.78 -7.59
CA LYS A 177 5.11 -21.91 -8.77
C LYS A 177 3.74 -21.40 -9.11
#